data_4ba5dd481a0ceea404fb0edc0e332b78
#
_entry.id   4ba5dd481a0ceea404fb0edc0e332b78
#
_cell.length_a   1.000
_cell.length_b   1.000
_cell.length_c   1.000
_cell.angle_alpha   90.00
_cell.angle_beta   90.00
_cell.angle_gamma   90.00
#
_symmetry.space_group_name_H-M   'P 1'
#
loop_
_entity.id
_entity.type
_entity.pdbx_description
1 polymer ?
#
loop_
_entity_poly.entity_id
_entity_poly.type
_entity_poly.pdbx_seq_one_letter_code
_entity_poly.pdbx_strand_id
1 'polypeptide(L)'
;MSAEIKKITFEKYSLAYAVSGNSELKLLLFHGFGQDQTAFDLYHEKLKGFEIYSFDLIFHGESTGPEKKLSANDWFTLMSMFIEKEQIKNFYVAGLSLGGKFALFLAIYFPTYVSQLILIAPDGFYKSPWYMISTTWPTRLLFHYLTQNFKQFHFLMGILKYVRLLDASMNRFIQRELSTQAALERVYRSWAYFRDISFSSNLLKKKLRKSSHVHAFLGAEDPLIDVNKITPLLALGAYTVLKEKHHKIPVHPTVLAYIQSLETKPHKKE
;
A
#
# COMPACT_ATOMS: atom_id res chain seq x y z
N MET A 1 23.07 -0.69 10.66
CA MET A 1 22.52 0.34 11.58
C MET A 1 21.06 -0.03 11.81
N SER A 2 20.61 -0.09 13.06
CA SER A 2 19.18 -0.25 13.37
C SER A 2 18.44 1.01 12.88
N ALA A 3 17.29 0.81 12.26
CA ALA A 3 16.45 1.93 11.87
C ALA A 3 15.90 2.65 13.12
N GLU A 4 15.89 3.97 13.10
CA GLU A 4 15.31 4.79 14.17
C GLU A 4 13.81 4.95 13.91
N ILE A 5 12.98 4.73 14.92
CA ILE A 5 11.52 4.93 14.81
C ILE A 5 11.17 6.35 15.24
N LYS A 6 10.53 7.09 14.33
CA LYS A 6 10.03 8.46 14.54
C LYS A 6 8.52 8.50 14.32
N LYS A 7 7.88 9.60 14.75
CA LYS A 7 6.43 9.79 14.59
C LYS A 7 6.09 11.22 14.13
N ILE A 8 5.04 11.32 13.32
CA ILE A 8 4.32 12.55 13.01
C ILE A 8 2.95 12.48 13.65
N THR A 9 2.56 13.50 14.37
CA THR A 9 1.24 13.57 15.00
C THR A 9 0.44 14.70 14.38
N PHE A 10 -0.79 14.40 13.95
CA PHE A 10 -1.76 15.37 13.47
C PHE A 10 -3.13 15.03 14.04
N GLU A 11 -3.70 15.94 14.82
CA GLU A 11 -4.94 15.68 15.58
C GLU A 11 -4.84 14.38 16.42
N LYS A 12 -5.70 13.39 16.06
CA LYS A 12 -5.74 12.05 16.70
C LYS A 12 -4.95 10.99 15.90
N TYR A 13 -4.28 11.37 14.83
CA TYR A 13 -3.40 10.48 14.08
C TYR A 13 -1.97 10.57 14.59
N SER A 14 -1.33 9.42 14.71
CA SER A 14 0.11 9.28 14.92
C SER A 14 0.66 8.34 13.85
N LEU A 15 1.42 8.88 12.90
CA LEU A 15 2.04 8.14 11.81
C LEU A 15 3.47 7.81 12.20
N ALA A 16 3.77 6.55 12.44
CA ALA A 16 5.12 6.08 12.72
C ALA A 16 5.87 5.71 11.43
N TYR A 17 7.17 5.92 11.45
CA TYR A 17 8.08 5.51 10.37
C TYR A 17 9.46 5.20 10.92
N ALA A 18 10.10 4.19 10.33
CA ALA A 18 11.49 3.88 10.60
C ALA A 18 12.37 4.58 9.57
N VAL A 19 13.49 5.15 10.02
CA VAL A 19 14.45 5.84 9.17
C VAL A 19 15.84 5.23 9.31
N SER A 20 16.54 5.05 8.18
CA SER A 20 17.96 4.64 8.15
C SER A 20 18.69 5.25 6.97
N GLY A 21 19.99 5.39 7.12
CA GLY A 21 20.86 6.03 6.12
C GLY A 21 20.98 7.55 6.36
N ASN A 22 21.79 8.18 5.53
CA ASN A 22 21.97 9.62 5.46
C ASN A 22 22.41 9.94 4.03
N SER A 23 21.46 10.18 3.15
CA SER A 23 21.70 10.44 1.73
C SER A 23 20.75 11.52 1.22
N GLU A 24 21.17 12.24 0.19
CA GLU A 24 20.28 13.16 -0.55
C GLU A 24 19.14 12.41 -1.26
N LEU A 25 19.35 11.11 -1.58
CA LEU A 25 18.34 10.27 -2.22
C LEU A 25 17.38 9.72 -1.17
N LYS A 26 16.16 10.23 -1.14
CA LYS A 26 15.13 9.82 -0.18
C LYS A 26 14.23 8.74 -0.80
N LEU A 27 14.02 7.63 -0.07
CA LEU A 27 13.14 6.54 -0.49
C LEU A 27 12.05 6.30 0.55
N LEU A 28 10.80 6.55 0.17
CA LEU A 28 9.61 6.35 0.99
C LEU A 28 8.98 5.00 0.66
N LEU A 29 8.69 4.17 1.69
CA LEU A 29 8.21 2.80 1.54
C LEU A 29 6.91 2.60 2.32
N PHE A 30 5.87 2.08 1.63
CA PHE A 30 4.57 1.75 2.21
C PHE A 30 4.29 0.26 2.10
N HIS A 31 4.11 -0.41 3.24
CA HIS A 31 3.92 -1.86 3.34
C HIS A 31 2.53 -2.34 2.89
N GLY A 32 2.38 -3.66 2.74
CA GLY A 32 1.14 -4.33 2.42
C GLY A 32 0.21 -4.52 3.62
N PHE A 33 -0.97 -5.08 3.36
CA PHE A 33 -1.94 -5.41 4.40
C PHE A 33 -1.34 -6.35 5.46
N GLY A 34 -1.61 -6.03 6.74
CA GLY A 34 -1.22 -6.87 7.88
C GLY A 34 0.28 -6.87 8.21
N GLN A 35 1.06 -6.06 7.53
CA GLN A 35 2.48 -5.84 7.78
C GLN A 35 2.70 -4.53 8.56
N ASP A 36 3.94 -4.21 8.78
CA ASP A 36 4.45 -2.96 9.34
C ASP A 36 5.75 -2.56 8.63
N GLN A 37 6.43 -1.54 9.13
CA GLN A 37 7.67 -1.00 8.55
C GLN A 37 8.78 -2.06 8.41
N THR A 38 8.78 -3.14 9.21
CA THR A 38 9.80 -4.21 9.15
C THR A 38 9.71 -5.04 7.87
N ALA A 39 8.61 -4.94 7.10
CA ALA A 39 8.50 -5.54 5.77
C ALA A 39 9.62 -5.10 4.82
N PHE A 40 10.29 -3.99 5.15
CA PHE A 40 11.37 -3.40 4.37
C PHE A 40 12.77 -3.50 5.01
N ASP A 41 12.96 -4.34 6.03
CA ASP A 41 14.27 -4.52 6.68
C ASP A 41 15.37 -4.87 5.68
N LEU A 42 15.06 -5.71 4.68
CA LEU A 42 15.99 -6.04 3.60
C LEU A 42 16.40 -4.81 2.78
N TYR A 43 15.48 -3.83 2.59
CA TYR A 43 15.76 -2.58 1.88
C TYR A 43 16.70 -1.70 2.71
N HIS A 44 16.42 -1.56 4.00
CA HIS A 44 17.30 -0.87 4.96
C HIS A 44 18.70 -1.48 5.01
N GLU A 45 18.81 -2.80 4.82
CA GLU A 45 20.09 -3.50 4.77
C GLU A 45 20.83 -3.29 3.45
N LYS A 46 20.14 -3.38 2.30
CA LYS A 46 20.76 -3.50 0.98
C LYS A 46 20.92 -2.18 0.22
N LEU A 47 20.04 -1.21 0.43
CA LEU A 47 19.99 0.03 -0.36
C LEU A 47 20.70 1.18 0.37
N LYS A 48 22.01 1.08 0.51
CA LYS A 48 22.83 2.02 1.29
C LYS A 48 23.00 3.40 0.64
N GLY A 49 22.70 3.55 -0.65
CA GLY A 49 22.72 4.81 -1.35
C GLY A 49 21.51 5.72 -1.04
N PHE A 50 20.51 5.22 -0.31
CA PHE A 50 19.33 5.97 0.08
C PHE A 50 19.27 6.29 1.57
N GLU A 51 18.63 7.37 1.91
CA GLU A 51 17.98 7.54 3.20
C GLU A 51 16.55 7.02 3.07
N ILE A 52 16.24 5.97 3.82
CA ILE A 52 15.03 5.18 3.67
C ILE A 52 14.06 5.48 4.80
N TYR A 53 12.81 5.76 4.43
CA TYR A 53 11.69 5.97 5.33
C TYR A 53 10.64 4.90 5.09
N SER A 54 10.50 3.92 5.97
CA SER A 54 9.45 2.90 5.92
C SER A 54 8.34 3.23 6.92
N PHE A 55 7.11 3.41 6.41
CA PHE A 55 5.98 3.84 7.20
C PHE A 55 5.16 2.66 7.72
N ASP A 56 4.73 2.76 8.97
CA ASP A 56 3.58 2.01 9.45
C ASP A 56 2.31 2.71 8.96
N LEU A 57 1.50 2.06 8.15
CA LEU A 57 0.20 2.62 7.76
C LEU A 57 -0.70 2.77 9.00
N ILE A 58 -1.61 3.74 8.99
CA ILE A 58 -2.55 3.94 10.11
C ILE A 58 -3.25 2.62 10.45
N PHE A 59 -3.36 2.28 11.74
CA PHE A 59 -3.81 0.99 12.30
C PHE A 59 -2.87 -0.20 12.09
N HIS A 60 -1.63 0.04 11.68
CA HIS A 60 -0.59 -0.99 11.58
C HIS A 60 0.64 -0.55 12.39
N GLY A 61 1.43 -1.53 12.83
CA GLY A 61 2.65 -1.29 13.60
C GLY A 61 2.42 -0.34 14.77
N GLU A 62 3.23 0.70 14.86
CA GLU A 62 3.14 1.73 15.90
C GLU A 62 2.27 2.95 15.51
N SER A 63 1.66 2.93 14.33
CA SER A 63 0.78 3.99 13.87
C SER A 63 -0.63 3.85 14.44
N THR A 64 -1.19 4.94 14.91
CA THR A 64 -2.53 5.00 15.48
C THR A 64 -3.40 6.06 14.79
N GLY A 65 -4.70 5.95 14.96
CA GLY A 65 -5.66 6.90 14.43
C GLY A 65 -7.04 6.74 15.05
N PRO A 66 -7.94 7.70 14.82
CA PRO A 66 -9.30 7.62 15.31
C PRO A 66 -10.07 6.50 14.59
N GLU A 67 -11.06 5.90 15.27
CA GLU A 67 -11.96 4.87 14.73
C GLU A 67 -12.92 5.44 13.66
N LYS A 68 -12.36 6.12 12.69
CA LYS A 68 -13.06 6.71 11.53
C LYS A 68 -12.25 6.53 10.25
N LYS A 69 -12.87 6.79 9.12
CA LYS A 69 -12.16 6.77 7.84
C LYS A 69 -11.02 7.80 7.82
N LEU A 70 -9.88 7.40 7.29
CA LEU A 70 -8.79 8.29 6.93
C LEU A 70 -9.21 9.05 5.67
N SER A 71 -9.45 10.35 5.80
CA SER A 71 -9.78 11.17 4.64
C SER A 71 -8.53 11.41 3.78
N ALA A 72 -8.77 11.68 2.49
CA ALA A 72 -7.68 12.09 1.60
C ALA A 72 -6.95 13.36 2.10
N ASN A 73 -7.71 14.27 2.74
CA ASN A 73 -7.16 15.50 3.31
C ASN A 73 -6.30 15.23 4.56
N ASP A 74 -6.75 14.35 5.47
CA ASP A 74 -5.95 13.97 6.66
C ASP A 74 -4.63 13.34 6.23
N TRP A 75 -4.68 12.44 5.22
CA TRP A 75 -3.47 11.83 4.69
C TRP A 75 -2.55 12.83 3.99
N PHE A 76 -3.13 13.75 3.21
CA PHE A 76 -2.38 14.85 2.60
C PHE A 76 -1.65 15.70 3.66
N THR A 77 -2.35 16.08 4.73
CA THR A 77 -1.77 16.88 5.83
C THR A 77 -0.64 16.12 6.53
N LEU A 78 -0.86 14.85 6.89
CA LEU A 78 0.18 14.03 7.52
C LEU A 78 1.46 13.95 6.66
N MET A 79 1.30 13.73 5.35
CA MET A 79 2.44 13.64 4.44
C MET A 79 3.10 15.00 4.20
N SER A 80 2.34 16.10 4.18
CA SER A 80 2.90 17.45 4.10
C SER A 80 3.75 17.77 5.33
N MET A 81 3.24 17.47 6.53
CA MET A 81 3.99 17.63 7.78
C MET A 81 5.26 16.76 7.82
N PHE A 82 5.19 15.54 7.29
CA PHE A 82 6.36 14.67 7.17
C PHE A 82 7.42 15.27 6.25
N ILE A 83 7.03 15.70 5.05
CA ILE A 83 7.92 16.28 4.04
C ILE A 83 8.58 17.55 4.61
N GLU A 84 7.83 18.39 5.32
CA GLU A 84 8.35 19.61 5.97
C GLU A 84 9.31 19.27 7.11
N LYS A 85 8.93 18.36 8.02
CA LYS A 85 9.74 17.95 9.18
C LYS A 85 11.09 17.37 8.78
N GLU A 86 11.10 16.45 7.80
CA GLU A 86 12.31 15.80 7.31
C GLU A 86 13.00 16.61 6.19
N GLN A 87 12.52 17.82 5.88
CA GLN A 87 13.08 18.76 4.90
C GLN A 87 13.30 18.14 3.50
N ILE A 88 12.35 17.32 3.07
CA ILE A 88 12.45 16.55 1.83
C ILE A 88 12.09 17.42 0.63
N LYS A 89 13.01 17.57 -0.32
CA LYS A 89 12.79 18.32 -1.57
C LYS A 89 12.24 17.44 -2.69
N ASN A 90 12.74 16.22 -2.78
CA ASN A 90 12.27 15.21 -3.72
C ASN A 90 12.50 13.81 -3.15
N PHE A 91 11.76 12.81 -3.65
CA PHE A 91 11.87 11.45 -3.18
C PHE A 91 11.45 10.42 -4.22
N TYR A 92 11.98 9.23 -4.07
CA TYR A 92 11.48 7.99 -4.66
C TYR A 92 10.41 7.42 -3.73
N VAL A 93 9.36 6.84 -4.29
CA VAL A 93 8.30 6.21 -3.47
C VAL A 93 7.99 4.82 -3.96
N ALA A 94 7.96 3.86 -3.04
CA ALA A 94 7.55 2.49 -3.35
C ALA A 94 6.36 2.07 -2.47
N GLY A 95 5.42 1.34 -3.08
CA GLY A 95 4.26 0.80 -2.37
C GLY A 95 4.05 -0.67 -2.69
N LEU A 96 4.02 -1.49 -1.64
CA LEU A 96 3.73 -2.92 -1.70
C LEU A 96 2.24 -3.15 -1.49
N SER A 97 1.58 -3.83 -2.41
CA SER A 97 0.17 -4.25 -2.28
C SER A 97 -0.73 -3.08 -1.83
N LEU A 98 -1.34 -3.14 -0.64
CA LEU A 98 -2.12 -2.04 -0.04
C LEU A 98 -1.35 -0.71 -0.03
N GLY A 99 -0.04 -0.74 0.26
CA GLY A 99 0.84 0.44 0.22
C GLY A 99 0.91 1.12 -1.14
N GLY A 100 0.57 0.39 -2.22
CA GLY A 100 0.46 0.94 -3.56
C GLY A 100 -0.52 2.11 -3.67
N LYS A 101 -1.64 2.08 -2.92
CA LYS A 101 -2.60 3.21 -2.85
C LYS A 101 -1.96 4.47 -2.28
N PHE A 102 -1.16 4.31 -1.23
CA PHE A 102 -0.50 5.42 -0.55
C PHE A 102 0.64 6.00 -1.38
N ALA A 103 1.41 5.14 -2.06
CA ALA A 103 2.41 5.58 -3.03
C ALA A 103 1.79 6.30 -4.24
N LEU A 104 0.68 5.78 -4.79
CA LEU A 104 -0.11 6.43 -5.84
C LEU A 104 -0.64 7.80 -5.39
N PHE A 105 -1.08 7.90 -4.13
CA PHE A 105 -1.53 9.17 -3.56
C PHE A 105 -0.43 10.23 -3.64
N LEU A 106 0.79 9.88 -3.23
CA LEU A 106 1.90 10.83 -3.30
C LEU A 106 2.23 11.23 -4.74
N ALA A 107 2.25 10.28 -5.66
CA ALA A 107 2.50 10.59 -7.08
C ALA A 107 1.43 11.50 -7.71
N ILE A 108 0.19 11.46 -7.21
CA ILE A 108 -0.92 12.27 -7.72
C ILE A 108 -0.96 13.66 -7.09
N TYR A 109 -0.74 13.75 -5.76
CA TYR A 109 -0.94 14.98 -5.00
C TYR A 109 0.37 15.74 -4.68
N PHE A 110 1.52 15.06 -4.79
CA PHE A 110 2.86 15.65 -4.63
C PHE A 110 3.74 15.42 -5.87
N PRO A 111 3.23 15.71 -7.10
CA PRO A 111 3.90 15.30 -8.34
C PRO A 111 5.27 15.95 -8.56
N THR A 112 5.51 17.12 -7.99
CA THR A 112 6.80 17.83 -8.05
C THR A 112 7.85 17.26 -7.12
N TYR A 113 7.43 16.53 -6.09
CA TYR A 113 8.33 15.88 -5.13
C TYR A 113 8.70 14.45 -5.55
N VAL A 114 7.83 13.77 -6.32
CA VAL A 114 8.04 12.35 -6.67
C VAL A 114 8.94 12.21 -7.88
N SER A 115 10.17 11.77 -7.65
CA SER A 115 11.14 11.46 -8.72
C SER A 115 10.82 10.16 -9.44
N GLN A 116 10.36 9.13 -8.72
CA GLN A 116 9.96 7.83 -9.27
C GLN A 116 8.91 7.17 -8.38
N LEU A 117 7.86 6.64 -9.01
CA LEU A 117 6.87 5.78 -8.39
C LEU A 117 7.18 4.31 -8.70
N ILE A 118 7.33 3.49 -7.66
CA ILE A 118 7.62 2.06 -7.75
C ILE A 118 6.44 1.30 -7.14
N LEU A 119 5.80 0.48 -7.93
CA LEU A 119 4.62 -0.28 -7.51
C LEU A 119 4.97 -1.77 -7.46
N ILE A 120 4.84 -2.38 -6.28
CA ILE A 120 5.22 -3.77 -6.03
C ILE A 120 3.94 -4.54 -5.74
N ALA A 121 3.49 -5.37 -6.69
CA ALA A 121 2.21 -6.08 -6.62
C ALA A 121 1.05 -5.18 -6.12
N PRO A 122 0.81 -4.00 -6.74
CA PRO A 122 0.04 -2.93 -6.13
C PRO A 122 -1.45 -3.20 -6.09
N ASP A 123 -2.09 -2.84 -4.97
CA ASP A 123 -3.53 -2.58 -4.88
C ASP A 123 -3.83 -1.11 -5.29
N GLY A 124 -5.12 -0.80 -5.51
CA GLY A 124 -5.58 0.56 -5.81
C GLY A 124 -5.96 0.81 -7.26
N PHE A 125 -5.70 -0.13 -8.16
CA PHE A 125 -6.05 -0.02 -9.58
C PHE A 125 -7.46 -0.49 -9.91
N TYR A 126 -8.01 -1.45 -9.16
CA TYR A 126 -9.40 -1.88 -9.31
C TYR A 126 -10.00 -2.23 -7.95
N LYS A 127 -11.33 -2.15 -7.86
CA LYS A 127 -12.08 -2.53 -6.66
C LYS A 127 -12.71 -3.89 -6.89
N SER A 128 -12.35 -4.88 -6.07
CA SER A 128 -13.02 -6.17 -6.13
C SER A 128 -14.49 -6.04 -5.70
N PRO A 129 -15.41 -6.89 -6.20
CA PRO A 129 -16.81 -6.89 -5.74
C PRO A 129 -16.92 -7.04 -4.23
N TRP A 130 -16.11 -7.88 -3.62
CA TRP A 130 -16.08 -8.10 -2.17
C TRP A 130 -15.66 -6.83 -1.39
N TYR A 131 -14.66 -6.11 -1.88
CA TYR A 131 -14.27 -4.82 -1.34
C TYR A 131 -15.45 -3.82 -1.42
N MET A 132 -16.11 -3.76 -2.56
CA MET A 132 -17.25 -2.85 -2.74
C MET A 132 -18.41 -3.19 -1.79
N ILE A 133 -18.80 -4.47 -1.69
CA ILE A 133 -19.83 -4.93 -0.75
C ILE A 133 -19.44 -4.58 0.69
N SER A 134 -18.20 -4.80 1.09
CA SER A 134 -17.74 -4.58 2.47
C SER A 134 -17.59 -3.09 2.85
N THR A 135 -17.54 -2.18 1.88
CA THR A 135 -17.26 -0.76 2.13
C THR A 135 -18.42 0.18 1.84
N THR A 136 -19.51 -0.29 1.18
CA THR A 136 -20.70 0.52 0.89
C THR A 136 -21.76 0.36 1.97
N TRP A 137 -22.59 1.37 2.14
CA TRP A 137 -23.78 1.29 2.99
C TRP A 137 -24.90 0.53 2.25
N PRO A 138 -25.67 -0.37 2.89
CA PRO A 138 -25.68 -0.72 4.33
C PRO A 138 -24.76 -1.90 4.70
N THR A 139 -24.17 -2.59 3.74
CA THR A 139 -23.38 -3.83 3.97
C THR A 139 -22.13 -3.58 4.83
N ARG A 140 -21.58 -2.36 4.81
CA ARG A 140 -20.51 -1.95 5.71
C ARG A 140 -20.94 -2.02 7.19
N LEU A 141 -22.19 -1.67 7.51
CA LEU A 141 -22.71 -1.76 8.89
C LEU A 141 -22.78 -3.22 9.33
N LEU A 142 -23.26 -4.09 8.43
CA LEU A 142 -23.24 -5.54 8.69
C LEU A 142 -21.80 -6.04 8.89
N PHE A 143 -20.86 -5.63 8.04
CA PHE A 143 -19.46 -6.04 8.18
C PHE A 143 -18.88 -5.55 9.51
N HIS A 144 -19.15 -4.30 9.91
CA HIS A 144 -18.74 -3.79 11.22
C HIS A 144 -19.34 -4.63 12.36
N TYR A 145 -20.63 -4.94 12.32
CA TYR A 145 -21.26 -5.82 13.30
C TYR A 145 -20.56 -7.19 13.38
N LEU A 146 -20.24 -7.78 12.23
CA LEU A 146 -19.58 -9.07 12.16
C LEU A 146 -18.14 -9.04 12.71
N THR A 147 -17.44 -7.89 12.66
CA THR A 147 -16.11 -7.77 13.32
C THR A 147 -16.19 -7.87 14.82
N GLN A 148 -17.29 -7.47 15.43
CA GLN A 148 -17.54 -7.60 16.86
C GLN A 148 -18.13 -8.98 17.22
N ASN A 149 -18.63 -9.72 16.26
CA ASN A 149 -19.35 -10.99 16.44
C ASN A 149 -18.73 -12.09 15.58
N PHE A 150 -17.51 -12.49 15.92
CA PHE A 150 -16.68 -13.40 15.13
C PHE A 150 -17.32 -14.75 14.80
N LYS A 151 -18.11 -15.31 15.76
CA LYS A 151 -18.84 -16.58 15.54
C LYS A 151 -19.89 -16.43 14.43
N GLN A 152 -20.63 -15.32 14.42
CA GLN A 152 -21.63 -15.00 13.40
C GLN A 152 -21.00 -14.76 12.04
N PHE A 153 -19.80 -14.15 12.01
CA PHE A 153 -19.01 -14.03 10.78
C PHE A 153 -18.72 -15.40 10.19
N HIS A 154 -18.16 -16.33 10.96
CA HIS A 154 -17.84 -17.67 10.45
C HIS A 154 -19.06 -18.46 10.06
N PHE A 155 -20.16 -18.34 10.79
CA PHE A 155 -21.43 -18.97 10.42
C PHE A 155 -21.94 -18.45 9.05
N LEU A 156 -21.95 -17.12 8.85
CA LEU A 156 -22.32 -16.51 7.58
C LEU A 156 -21.40 -16.96 6.43
N MET A 157 -20.09 -16.98 6.64
CA MET A 157 -19.13 -17.45 5.64
C MET A 157 -19.36 -18.94 5.30
N GLY A 158 -19.74 -19.74 6.29
CA GLY A 158 -20.14 -21.15 6.09
C GLY A 158 -21.36 -21.29 5.17
N ILE A 159 -22.40 -20.47 5.40
CA ILE A 159 -23.58 -20.43 4.53
C ILE A 159 -23.20 -20.02 3.10
N LEU A 160 -22.45 -18.91 2.95
CA LEU A 160 -22.05 -18.41 1.63
C LEU A 160 -21.19 -19.42 0.85
N LYS A 161 -20.34 -20.18 1.56
CA LYS A 161 -19.60 -21.29 0.97
C LYS A 161 -20.50 -22.43 0.54
N TYR A 162 -21.47 -22.81 1.39
CA TYR A 162 -22.41 -23.89 1.09
C TYR A 162 -23.25 -23.57 -0.16
N VAL A 163 -23.75 -22.36 -0.29
CA VAL A 163 -24.51 -21.90 -1.46
C VAL A 163 -23.63 -21.49 -2.65
N ARG A 164 -22.32 -21.78 -2.59
CA ARG A 164 -21.33 -21.52 -3.66
C ARG A 164 -21.21 -20.05 -4.10
N LEU A 165 -21.52 -19.13 -3.22
CA LEU A 165 -21.34 -17.67 -3.47
C LEU A 165 -19.91 -17.19 -3.20
N LEU A 166 -19.08 -17.99 -2.52
CA LEU A 166 -17.65 -17.71 -2.33
C LEU A 166 -16.84 -18.41 -3.40
N ASP A 167 -16.11 -17.65 -4.20
CA ASP A 167 -15.12 -18.21 -5.09
C ASP A 167 -13.89 -18.77 -4.32
N ALA A 168 -13.07 -19.57 -5.01
CA ALA A 168 -11.92 -20.23 -4.38
C ALA A 168 -10.87 -19.22 -3.84
N SER A 169 -10.76 -18.04 -4.46
CA SER A 169 -9.83 -17.00 -4.03
C SER A 169 -10.31 -16.36 -2.71
N MET A 170 -11.59 -16.00 -2.66
CA MET A 170 -12.18 -15.42 -1.44
C MET A 170 -12.17 -16.42 -0.29
N ASN A 171 -12.46 -17.71 -0.55
CA ASN A 171 -12.39 -18.72 0.50
C ASN A 171 -10.97 -18.87 1.07
N ARG A 172 -9.93 -18.84 0.23
CA ARG A 172 -8.53 -18.83 0.69
C ARG A 172 -8.19 -17.57 1.48
N PHE A 173 -8.66 -16.40 1.02
CA PHE A 173 -8.48 -15.14 1.72
C PHE A 173 -9.11 -15.17 3.11
N ILE A 174 -10.35 -15.65 3.24
CA ILE A 174 -11.05 -15.79 4.54
C ILE A 174 -10.26 -16.69 5.48
N GLN A 175 -9.83 -17.86 5.00
CA GLN A 175 -9.10 -18.82 5.83
C GLN A 175 -7.74 -18.30 6.30
N ARG A 176 -7.07 -17.50 5.49
CA ARG A 176 -5.73 -16.99 5.77
C ARG A 176 -5.77 -15.68 6.55
N GLU A 177 -6.55 -14.72 6.07
CA GLU A 177 -6.48 -13.33 6.54
C GLU A 177 -7.59 -12.96 7.53
N LEU A 178 -8.64 -13.81 7.68
CA LEU A 178 -9.78 -13.56 8.56
C LEU A 178 -9.97 -14.68 9.60
N SER A 179 -8.88 -15.37 9.96
CA SER A 179 -8.89 -16.52 10.86
C SER A 179 -9.07 -16.17 12.34
N THR A 180 -8.89 -14.90 12.71
CA THR A 180 -9.07 -14.41 14.07
C THR A 180 -9.90 -13.12 14.08
N GLN A 181 -10.52 -12.79 15.23
CA GLN A 181 -11.26 -11.55 15.38
C GLN A 181 -10.38 -10.32 15.11
N ALA A 182 -9.17 -10.30 15.66
CA ALA A 182 -8.22 -9.21 15.43
C ALA A 182 -7.85 -9.04 13.95
N ALA A 183 -7.70 -10.14 13.21
CA ALA A 183 -7.45 -10.11 11.78
C ALA A 183 -8.67 -9.58 11.00
N LEU A 184 -9.88 -10.00 11.37
CA LEU A 184 -11.13 -9.50 10.77
C LEU A 184 -11.31 -7.99 11.00
N GLU A 185 -11.06 -7.50 12.21
CA GLU A 185 -11.07 -6.07 12.54
C GLU A 185 -10.04 -5.29 11.71
N ARG A 186 -8.84 -5.83 11.55
CA ARG A 186 -7.77 -5.22 10.73
C ARG A 186 -8.19 -5.08 9.27
N VAL A 187 -8.80 -6.12 8.69
CA VAL A 187 -9.34 -6.06 7.33
C VAL A 187 -10.43 -5.00 7.24
N TYR A 188 -11.37 -4.97 8.19
CA TYR A 188 -12.41 -3.95 8.22
C TYR A 188 -11.83 -2.53 8.24
N ARG A 189 -10.89 -2.26 9.17
CA ARG A 189 -10.22 -0.95 9.27
C ARG A 189 -9.53 -0.58 7.97
N SER A 190 -8.73 -1.50 7.40
CA SER A 190 -8.03 -1.24 6.14
C SER A 190 -8.97 -1.00 4.96
N TRP A 191 -10.08 -1.72 4.87
CA TRP A 191 -11.02 -1.56 3.77
C TRP A 191 -11.97 -0.37 3.96
N ALA A 192 -12.61 -0.27 5.13
CA ALA A 192 -13.60 0.76 5.40
C ALA A 192 -12.97 2.13 5.64
N TYR A 193 -11.82 2.17 6.34
CA TYR A 193 -11.19 3.43 6.72
C TYR A 193 -10.27 3.99 5.64
N PHE A 194 -9.64 3.16 4.81
CA PHE A 194 -8.83 3.61 3.67
C PHE A 194 -9.62 3.77 2.36
N ARG A 195 -10.94 3.68 2.40
CA ARG A 195 -11.76 3.76 1.17
C ARG A 195 -11.64 5.07 0.42
N ASP A 196 -11.37 6.18 1.12
CA ASP A 196 -11.19 7.51 0.52
C ASP A 196 -9.82 7.64 -0.15
N ILE A 197 -8.83 6.80 0.22
CA ILE A 197 -7.56 6.66 -0.50
C ILE A 197 -7.79 5.71 -1.68
N SER A 198 -8.49 6.19 -2.69
CA SER A 198 -8.81 5.42 -3.89
C SER A 198 -8.97 6.33 -5.10
N PHE A 199 -8.65 5.82 -6.27
CA PHE A 199 -8.57 6.61 -7.50
C PHE A 199 -9.45 5.97 -8.58
N SER A 200 -10.08 6.80 -9.42
CA SER A 200 -10.73 6.31 -10.60
C SER A 200 -9.68 5.99 -11.68
N SER A 201 -9.96 4.99 -12.52
CA SER A 201 -9.08 4.62 -13.63
C SER A 201 -8.81 5.82 -14.57
N ASN A 202 -9.78 6.72 -14.74
CA ASN A 202 -9.62 7.93 -15.55
C ASN A 202 -8.64 8.93 -14.89
N LEU A 203 -8.70 9.09 -13.56
CA LEU A 203 -7.76 9.94 -12.84
C LEU A 203 -6.34 9.38 -12.93
N LEU A 204 -6.17 8.07 -12.71
CA LEU A 204 -4.87 7.40 -12.86
C LEU A 204 -4.31 7.58 -14.27
N LYS A 205 -5.09 7.31 -15.31
CA LYS A 205 -4.70 7.53 -16.70
C LYS A 205 -4.30 8.99 -16.96
N LYS A 206 -5.07 9.96 -16.46
CA LYS A 206 -4.79 11.40 -16.65
C LYS A 206 -3.51 11.83 -15.94
N LYS A 207 -3.30 11.39 -14.71
CA LYS A 207 -2.19 11.84 -13.86
C LYS A 207 -0.88 11.11 -14.14
N LEU A 208 -0.96 9.79 -14.42
CA LEU A 208 0.23 8.98 -14.70
C LEU A 208 0.67 9.01 -16.17
N ARG A 209 -0.21 9.41 -17.09
CA ARG A 209 0.06 9.42 -18.55
C ARG A 209 1.25 10.28 -18.99
N LYS A 210 1.65 11.26 -18.20
CA LYS A 210 2.81 12.11 -18.49
C LYS A 210 4.04 11.73 -17.67
N SER A 211 3.92 10.71 -16.85
CA SER A 211 4.96 10.34 -15.90
C SER A 211 5.79 9.21 -16.47
N SER A 212 6.94 9.53 -17.10
CA SER A 212 8.00 8.54 -17.42
C SER A 212 8.60 7.89 -16.14
N HIS A 213 8.03 8.21 -14.98
CA HIS A 213 8.55 7.90 -13.66
C HIS A 213 7.69 6.88 -12.91
N VAL A 214 7.05 5.93 -13.61
CA VAL A 214 6.32 4.82 -12.98
C VAL A 214 6.92 3.50 -13.43
N HIS A 215 7.26 2.65 -12.48
CA HIS A 215 7.62 1.26 -12.74
C HIS A 215 6.85 0.32 -11.82
N ALA A 216 6.23 -0.72 -12.39
CA ALA A 216 5.50 -1.71 -11.61
C ALA A 216 6.15 -3.09 -11.71
N PHE A 217 6.20 -3.80 -10.59
CA PHE A 217 6.58 -5.21 -10.51
C PHE A 217 5.36 -6.05 -10.19
N LEU A 218 5.05 -7.02 -11.06
CA LEU A 218 3.88 -7.88 -10.97
C LEU A 218 4.31 -9.33 -10.93
N GLY A 219 3.52 -10.19 -10.28
CA GLY A 219 3.77 -11.62 -10.23
C GLY A 219 2.85 -12.40 -11.17
N ALA A 220 3.41 -13.18 -12.07
CA ALA A 220 2.62 -14.06 -12.95
C ALA A 220 1.85 -15.13 -12.16
N GLU A 221 2.35 -15.51 -10.97
CA GLU A 221 1.75 -16.51 -10.08
C GLU A 221 1.07 -15.84 -8.86
N ASP A 222 0.81 -14.53 -8.91
CA ASP A 222 0.18 -13.79 -7.82
C ASP A 222 -1.33 -14.14 -7.73
N PRO A 223 -1.78 -14.77 -6.64
CA PRO A 223 -3.19 -15.13 -6.49
C PRO A 223 -4.10 -13.98 -6.07
N LEU A 224 -3.51 -12.84 -5.68
CA LEU A 224 -4.24 -11.66 -5.15
C LEU A 224 -4.39 -10.57 -6.21
N ILE A 225 -3.34 -10.37 -7.01
CA ILE A 225 -3.26 -9.29 -8.00
C ILE A 225 -3.23 -9.88 -9.40
N ASP A 226 -4.34 -9.73 -10.11
CA ASP A 226 -4.47 -10.21 -11.49
C ASP A 226 -3.74 -9.27 -12.45
N VAL A 227 -2.62 -9.76 -13.01
CA VAL A 227 -1.77 -9.03 -13.94
C VAL A 227 -2.58 -8.50 -15.14
N ASN A 228 -3.53 -9.30 -15.66
CA ASN A 228 -4.32 -8.91 -16.84
C ASN A 228 -5.27 -7.74 -16.56
N LYS A 229 -5.69 -7.53 -15.30
CA LYS A 229 -6.52 -6.41 -14.90
C LYS A 229 -5.72 -5.13 -14.67
N ILE A 230 -4.45 -5.25 -14.32
CA ILE A 230 -3.59 -4.10 -14.00
C ILE A 230 -2.83 -3.59 -15.22
N THR A 231 -2.31 -4.47 -16.06
CA THR A 231 -1.48 -4.07 -17.21
C THR A 231 -2.13 -3.04 -18.15
N PRO A 232 -3.45 -3.08 -18.45
CA PRO A 232 -4.07 -2.03 -19.25
C PRO A 232 -4.07 -0.65 -18.57
N LEU A 233 -3.99 -0.61 -17.23
CA LEU A 233 -3.92 0.62 -16.44
C LEU A 233 -2.47 1.11 -16.31
N LEU A 234 -1.51 0.18 -16.39
CA LEU A 234 -0.07 0.45 -16.41
C LEU A 234 0.48 0.73 -17.83
N ALA A 235 -0.34 0.66 -18.86
CA ALA A 235 0.07 1.00 -20.24
C ALA A 235 0.67 2.42 -20.40
N LEU A 236 0.79 3.15 -19.30
CA LEU A 236 1.29 4.51 -19.16
C LEU A 236 2.67 4.58 -18.51
N GLY A 237 3.22 3.45 -18.07
CA GLY A 237 4.53 3.32 -17.44
C GLY A 237 5.20 1.99 -17.79
N ALA A 238 6.43 1.80 -17.35
CA ALA A 238 7.12 0.53 -17.47
C ALA A 238 6.62 -0.47 -16.42
N TYR A 239 6.57 -1.75 -16.77
CA TYR A 239 6.32 -2.81 -15.81
C TYR A 239 7.15 -4.06 -16.10
N THR A 240 7.41 -4.82 -15.06
CA THR A 240 8.12 -6.10 -15.12
C THR A 240 7.24 -7.19 -14.52
N VAL A 241 7.00 -8.27 -15.25
CA VAL A 241 6.29 -9.44 -14.74
C VAL A 241 7.32 -10.49 -14.31
N LEU A 242 7.26 -10.87 -13.03
CA LEU A 242 8.12 -11.87 -12.43
C LEU A 242 7.36 -13.20 -12.32
N LYS A 243 8.04 -14.33 -12.49
CA LYS A 243 7.44 -15.66 -12.26
C LYS A 243 7.43 -15.96 -10.76
N GLU A 244 6.67 -15.14 -10.01
CA GLU A 244 6.65 -15.18 -8.55
C GLU A 244 5.24 -15.01 -7.99
N LYS A 245 5.06 -15.51 -6.75
CA LYS A 245 3.88 -15.29 -5.93
C LYS A 245 3.97 -13.94 -5.21
N HIS A 246 2.82 -13.39 -4.81
CA HIS A 246 2.66 -12.07 -4.18
C HIS A 246 3.74 -11.72 -3.15
N HIS A 247 3.97 -12.59 -2.17
CA HIS A 247 4.89 -12.37 -1.05
C HIS A 247 6.39 -12.47 -1.41
N LYS A 248 6.72 -12.97 -2.61
CA LYS A 248 8.10 -13.10 -3.09
C LYS A 248 8.56 -11.90 -3.92
N ILE A 249 7.61 -11.12 -4.45
CA ILE A 249 7.92 -9.99 -5.32
C ILE A 249 8.76 -8.92 -4.61
N PRO A 250 8.42 -8.45 -3.38
CA PRO A 250 9.18 -7.38 -2.74
C PRO A 250 10.64 -7.75 -2.42
N VAL A 251 10.93 -9.02 -2.19
CA VAL A 251 12.30 -9.48 -1.89
C VAL A 251 13.04 -10.02 -3.14
N HIS A 252 12.43 -9.93 -4.31
CA HIS A 252 13.03 -10.42 -5.53
C HIS A 252 14.24 -9.58 -5.94
N PRO A 253 15.38 -10.20 -6.32
CA PRO A 253 16.61 -9.48 -6.68
C PRO A 253 16.41 -8.40 -7.76
N THR A 254 15.54 -8.64 -8.73
CA THR A 254 15.23 -7.66 -9.79
C THR A 254 14.61 -6.38 -9.25
N VAL A 255 13.76 -6.45 -8.21
CA VAL A 255 13.16 -5.28 -7.56
C VAL A 255 14.24 -4.46 -6.86
N LEU A 256 15.07 -5.13 -6.06
CA LEU A 256 16.17 -4.49 -5.34
C LEU A 256 17.19 -3.87 -6.30
N ALA A 257 17.61 -4.62 -7.34
CA ALA A 257 18.54 -4.13 -8.35
C ALA A 257 17.99 -2.92 -9.13
N TYR A 258 16.68 -2.93 -9.44
CA TYR A 258 16.03 -1.78 -10.07
C TYR A 258 16.10 -0.54 -9.18
N ILE A 259 15.73 -0.66 -7.90
CA ILE A 259 15.78 0.47 -6.97
C ILE A 259 17.22 0.95 -6.79
N GLN A 260 18.17 0.03 -6.64
CA GLN A 260 19.59 0.37 -6.55
C GLN A 260 20.11 1.09 -7.79
N SER A 261 19.62 0.75 -8.98
CA SER A 261 20.01 1.45 -10.23
C SER A 261 19.56 2.92 -10.28
N LEU A 262 18.62 3.33 -9.41
CA LEU A 262 18.18 4.72 -9.32
C LEU A 262 19.21 5.61 -8.61
N GLU A 263 20.15 5.04 -7.85
CA GLU A 263 21.26 5.75 -7.22
C GLU A 263 22.16 6.47 -8.26
N THR A 264 22.26 5.89 -9.45
CA THR A 264 23.17 6.40 -10.50
C THR A 264 22.46 7.21 -11.58
N LYS A 265 21.12 7.32 -11.55
CA LYS A 265 20.39 8.10 -12.52
C LYS A 265 20.49 9.58 -12.20
N PRO A 266 20.84 10.43 -13.20
CA PRO A 266 20.88 11.86 -12.98
C PRO A 266 19.49 12.35 -12.56
N HIS A 267 19.40 13.00 -11.40
CA HIS A 267 18.22 13.77 -11.07
C HIS A 267 18.00 14.82 -12.15
N LYS A 268 16.82 14.89 -12.73
CA LYS A 268 16.44 16.07 -13.51
C LYS A 268 16.50 17.26 -12.56
N LYS A 269 17.58 18.04 -12.65
CA LYS A 269 17.58 19.40 -12.17
C LYS A 269 16.62 20.16 -13.10
N GLU A 270 15.43 20.50 -12.61
CA GLU A 270 14.68 21.60 -13.21
C GLU A 270 15.33 22.92 -12.89
#